data_848ec5fe430372109f26ed2675b00e22
#
_entry.id   848ec5fe430372109f26ed2675b00e22
#
_cell.length_a   1.000
_cell.length_b   1.000
_cell.length_c   1.000
_cell.angle_alpha   90.00
_cell.angle_beta   90.00
_cell.angle_gamma   90.00
#
_symmetry.space_group_name_H-M   'P 1'
#
loop_
_entity.id
_entity.type
_entity.pdbx_description
1 polymer ?
#
loop_
_entity_poly.entity_id
_entity_poly.type
_entity_poly.pdbx_seq_one_letter_code
_entity_poly.pdbx_strand_id
1 'polypeptide(L)'
;LIRAGLGRWIAAPFECLLESEEVYYPPVDLVEMFLTLADKYGMAFYFGMYDSGKYWQEGLFQREIDLNLKLIDEVWARYGHHESFQGWYLSQEISRRTKNMSRIYAEVGRHAKAVSGGLKTMISPYIHGVKTDQVMAGDKAITVEEHRREWDAILSDIAGAVDILAFQDGQVDYDELYDYLVVNRELAERYGMECWTNVESFDRDMPIRFLPIKWEKLLLKLDAARRAGMRNVITFEFSHFMSPNSAYPQAGHLYDRYCDYFKIDNPYRKR
;
A
#
# COMPACT_ATOMS: atom_id res chain seq x y z
N LEU A 1 1.68 -1.69 -7.78
CA LEU A 1 1.05 -2.64 -6.84
C LEU A 1 -0.21 -3.21 -7.44
N ILE A 2 -0.31 -4.55 -7.50
CA ILE A 2 -1.53 -5.27 -7.81
C ILE A 2 -1.77 -6.24 -6.67
N ARG A 3 -2.97 -6.24 -6.12
CA ARG A 3 -3.42 -7.22 -5.13
C ARG A 3 -3.95 -8.47 -5.82
N ALA A 4 -3.71 -9.64 -5.26
CA ALA A 4 -4.32 -10.88 -5.70
C ALA A 4 -5.85 -10.81 -5.61
N GLY A 5 -6.36 -10.05 -4.67
CA GLY A 5 -7.78 -9.76 -4.55
C GLY A 5 -8.14 -9.12 -3.22
N LEU A 6 -9.30 -8.51 -3.23
CA LEU A 6 -10.05 -8.12 -2.04
C LEU A 6 -11.48 -8.63 -2.25
N GLY A 7 -11.91 -9.53 -1.40
CA GLY A 7 -13.20 -10.20 -1.58
C GLY A 7 -13.20 -11.17 -2.77
N ARG A 8 -14.12 -10.96 -3.73
CA ARG A 8 -14.40 -11.93 -4.81
C ARG A 8 -13.65 -11.73 -6.11
N TRP A 9 -12.91 -10.62 -6.27
CA TRP A 9 -12.21 -10.31 -7.51
C TRP A 9 -10.71 -10.49 -7.36
N ILE A 10 -10.10 -11.24 -8.26
CA ILE A 10 -8.65 -11.48 -8.27
C ILE A 10 -8.08 -11.35 -9.68
N ALA A 11 -6.78 -11.05 -9.74
CA ALA A 11 -6.13 -10.64 -10.99
C ALA A 11 -5.75 -11.80 -11.93
N ALA A 12 -5.72 -13.03 -11.40
CA ALA A 12 -5.35 -14.23 -12.16
C ALA A 12 -6.01 -15.49 -11.58
N PRO A 13 -6.14 -16.57 -12.35
CA PRO A 13 -6.73 -17.83 -11.90
C PRO A 13 -5.77 -18.61 -11.01
N PHE A 14 -5.66 -18.22 -9.74
CA PHE A 14 -4.86 -18.92 -8.74
C PHE A 14 -5.60 -20.14 -8.22
N GLU A 15 -5.01 -21.34 -8.36
CA GLU A 15 -5.65 -22.62 -8.03
C GLU A 15 -6.01 -22.67 -6.54
N CYS A 16 -5.11 -22.21 -5.67
CA CYS A 16 -5.34 -22.20 -4.23
C CYS A 16 -6.54 -21.34 -3.79
N LEU A 17 -6.92 -20.34 -4.57
CA LEU A 17 -8.10 -19.51 -4.33
C LEU A 17 -9.35 -20.09 -4.98
N LEU A 18 -9.23 -20.74 -6.13
CA LEU A 18 -10.34 -21.44 -6.80
C LEU A 18 -10.92 -22.55 -5.93
N GLU A 19 -10.07 -23.31 -5.25
CA GLU A 19 -10.47 -24.40 -4.37
C GLU A 19 -11.08 -23.92 -3.04
N SER A 20 -10.67 -22.73 -2.57
CA SER A 20 -10.96 -22.27 -1.22
C SER A 20 -12.01 -21.17 -1.13
N GLU A 21 -12.19 -20.39 -2.21
CA GLU A 21 -12.95 -19.15 -2.19
C GLU A 21 -13.88 -19.03 -3.41
N GLU A 22 -15.02 -18.36 -3.22
CA GLU A 22 -15.83 -17.86 -4.34
C GLU A 22 -15.19 -16.61 -4.93
N VAL A 23 -14.49 -16.75 -6.06
CA VAL A 23 -13.76 -15.66 -6.69
C VAL A 23 -14.13 -15.50 -8.15
N TYR A 24 -13.93 -14.29 -8.68
CA TYR A 24 -14.15 -13.96 -10.07
C TYR A 24 -12.83 -13.52 -10.69
N TYR A 25 -12.52 -14.10 -11.85
CA TYR A 25 -11.33 -13.78 -12.61
C TYR A 25 -11.65 -12.94 -13.83
N PRO A 26 -10.77 -12.02 -14.23
CA PRO A 26 -10.87 -11.39 -15.53
C PRO A 26 -10.58 -12.43 -16.65
N PRO A 27 -11.03 -12.19 -17.90
CA PRO A 27 -10.78 -13.09 -19.01
C PRO A 27 -9.30 -13.12 -19.46
N VAL A 28 -8.47 -12.28 -18.89
CA VAL A 28 -7.04 -12.12 -19.19
C VAL A 28 -6.28 -12.22 -17.89
N ASP A 29 -5.10 -12.86 -17.91
CA ASP A 29 -4.17 -12.85 -16.79
C ASP A 29 -3.57 -11.44 -16.63
N LEU A 30 -4.11 -10.68 -15.68
CA LEU A 30 -3.68 -9.30 -15.45
C LEU A 30 -2.29 -9.25 -14.81
N VAL A 31 -1.91 -10.25 -14.03
CA VAL A 31 -0.58 -10.29 -13.40
C VAL A 31 0.49 -10.41 -14.47
N GLU A 32 0.35 -11.38 -15.38
CA GLU A 32 1.25 -11.55 -16.51
C GLU A 32 1.33 -10.29 -17.39
N MET A 33 0.16 -9.69 -17.69
CA MET A 33 0.10 -8.48 -18.49
C MET A 33 0.87 -7.31 -17.83
N PHE A 34 0.67 -7.10 -16.53
CA PHE A 34 1.33 -6.01 -15.83
C PHE A 34 2.83 -6.24 -15.64
N LEU A 35 3.26 -7.47 -15.37
CA LEU A 35 4.67 -7.81 -15.26
C LEU A 35 5.39 -7.65 -16.61
N THR A 36 4.78 -8.11 -17.71
CA THR A 36 5.31 -7.88 -19.08
C THR A 36 5.47 -6.39 -19.38
N LEU A 37 4.49 -5.56 -18.98
CA LEU A 37 4.60 -4.11 -19.15
C LEU A 37 5.66 -3.50 -18.22
N ALA A 38 5.75 -3.98 -16.98
CA ALA A 38 6.74 -3.51 -16.02
C ALA A 38 8.17 -3.83 -16.50
N ASP A 39 8.43 -5.05 -17.01
CA ASP A 39 9.70 -5.41 -17.63
C ASP A 39 10.05 -4.47 -18.79
N LYS A 40 9.08 -4.28 -19.70
CA LYS A 40 9.24 -3.41 -20.87
C LYS A 40 9.64 -1.97 -20.52
N TYR A 41 9.11 -1.44 -19.42
CA TYR A 41 9.32 -0.05 -19.03
C TYR A 41 10.30 0.12 -17.86
N GLY A 42 10.97 -0.96 -17.43
CA GLY A 42 11.92 -0.93 -16.31
C GLY A 42 11.30 -0.52 -14.98
N MET A 43 10.07 -0.94 -14.72
CA MET A 43 9.33 -0.60 -13.50
C MET A 43 9.49 -1.71 -12.46
N ALA A 44 9.63 -1.32 -11.19
CA ALA A 44 9.58 -2.27 -10.09
C ALA A 44 8.12 -2.66 -9.78
N PHE A 45 7.84 -3.94 -9.72
CA PHE A 45 6.53 -4.49 -9.41
C PHE A 45 6.54 -5.16 -8.04
N TYR A 46 5.60 -4.76 -7.18
CA TYR A 46 5.34 -5.40 -5.89
C TYR A 46 4.00 -6.10 -5.94
N PHE A 47 4.01 -7.43 -5.81
CA PHE A 47 2.79 -8.22 -5.85
C PHE A 47 2.02 -8.12 -4.54
N GLY A 48 0.75 -7.73 -4.61
CA GLY A 48 -0.16 -7.66 -3.45
C GLY A 48 -0.76 -9.02 -3.14
N MET A 49 -0.62 -9.46 -1.88
CA MET A 49 -1.17 -10.70 -1.37
C MET A 49 -2.70 -10.69 -1.37
N TYR A 50 -3.30 -11.85 -1.14
CA TYR A 50 -4.73 -11.97 -0.93
C TYR A 50 -5.13 -11.43 0.43
N ASP A 51 -6.16 -10.60 0.43
CA ASP A 51 -6.87 -10.12 1.61
C ASP A 51 -8.30 -10.64 1.52
N SER A 52 -8.68 -11.56 2.40
CA SER A 52 -10.02 -12.12 2.41
C SER A 52 -11.11 -11.10 2.77
N GLY A 53 -10.73 -10.01 3.43
CA GLY A 53 -11.64 -9.01 3.97
C GLY A 53 -12.50 -9.52 5.14
N LYS A 54 -12.33 -10.77 5.58
CA LYS A 54 -13.15 -11.39 6.62
C LYS A 54 -12.36 -12.23 7.63
N TYR A 55 -11.49 -13.15 7.20
CA TYR A 55 -10.90 -14.13 8.12
C TYR A 55 -10.11 -13.49 9.25
N TRP A 56 -9.27 -12.54 8.97
CA TRP A 56 -8.52 -11.84 10.01
C TRP A 56 -9.42 -10.94 10.88
N GLN A 57 -10.50 -10.37 10.32
CA GLN A 57 -11.49 -9.60 11.10
C GLN A 57 -12.29 -10.51 12.05
N GLU A 58 -12.56 -11.74 11.64
CA GLU A 58 -13.25 -12.77 12.44
C GLU A 58 -12.32 -13.53 13.39
N GLY A 59 -11.03 -13.23 13.40
CA GLY A 59 -10.04 -13.93 14.23
C GLY A 59 -9.54 -15.25 13.65
N LEU A 60 -9.87 -15.58 12.42
CA LEU A 60 -9.44 -16.79 11.71
C LEU A 60 -8.06 -16.59 11.05
N PHE A 61 -7.10 -16.07 11.81
CA PHE A 61 -5.78 -15.70 11.33
C PHE A 61 -5.03 -16.82 10.63
N GLN A 62 -5.14 -18.05 11.12
CA GLN A 62 -4.45 -19.18 10.51
C GLN A 62 -4.93 -19.43 9.08
N ARG A 63 -6.23 -19.30 8.82
CA ARG A 63 -6.78 -19.49 7.48
C ARG A 63 -6.27 -18.41 6.51
N GLU A 64 -6.21 -17.16 6.95
CA GLU A 64 -5.61 -16.07 6.15
C GLU A 64 -4.14 -16.34 5.82
N ILE A 65 -3.38 -16.83 6.81
CA ILE A 65 -1.98 -17.21 6.63
C ILE A 65 -1.86 -18.35 5.62
N ASP A 66 -2.55 -19.48 5.87
CA ASP A 66 -2.43 -20.69 5.05
C ASP A 66 -2.76 -20.45 3.57
N LEU A 67 -3.76 -19.61 3.29
CA LEU A 67 -4.10 -19.19 1.92
C LEU A 67 -2.97 -18.38 1.29
N ASN A 68 -2.41 -17.43 2.03
CA ASN A 68 -1.34 -16.59 1.50
C ASN A 68 -0.02 -17.37 1.31
N LEU A 69 0.30 -18.33 2.15
CA LEU A 69 1.47 -19.19 1.92
C LEU A 69 1.35 -19.95 0.60
N LYS A 70 0.21 -20.59 0.34
CA LYS A 70 -0.05 -21.28 -0.93
C LYS A 70 -0.02 -20.32 -2.13
N LEU A 71 -0.60 -19.12 -1.98
CA LEU A 71 -0.61 -18.12 -3.01
C LEU A 71 0.82 -17.67 -3.37
N ILE A 72 1.68 -17.46 -2.37
CA ILE A 72 3.08 -17.08 -2.60
C ILE A 72 3.79 -18.15 -3.44
N ASP A 73 3.64 -19.42 -3.08
CA ASP A 73 4.26 -20.52 -3.80
C ASP A 73 3.80 -20.57 -5.26
N GLU A 74 2.49 -20.45 -5.49
CA GLU A 74 1.90 -20.44 -6.83
C GLU A 74 2.34 -19.21 -7.66
N VAL A 75 2.29 -18.01 -7.07
CA VAL A 75 2.69 -16.76 -7.72
C VAL A 75 4.16 -16.79 -8.09
N TRP A 76 5.01 -17.23 -7.19
CA TRP A 76 6.44 -17.28 -7.46
C TRP A 76 6.79 -18.30 -8.54
N ALA A 77 6.17 -19.47 -8.51
CA ALA A 77 6.36 -20.48 -9.55
C ALA A 77 5.94 -19.99 -10.95
N ARG A 78 4.88 -19.18 -11.03
CA ARG A 78 4.35 -18.66 -12.30
C ARG A 78 5.09 -17.43 -12.81
N TYR A 79 5.38 -16.47 -11.92
CA TYR A 79 5.79 -15.12 -12.30
C TYR A 79 7.16 -14.70 -11.78
N GLY A 80 7.82 -15.51 -10.96
CA GLY A 80 9.14 -15.17 -10.38
C GLY A 80 10.27 -15.01 -11.39
N HIS A 81 10.02 -15.33 -12.66
CA HIS A 81 10.98 -15.17 -13.76
C HIS A 81 11.03 -13.74 -14.33
N HIS A 82 10.07 -12.87 -14.01
CA HIS A 82 10.07 -11.49 -14.46
C HIS A 82 11.08 -10.64 -13.71
N GLU A 83 11.92 -9.90 -14.43
CA GLU A 83 12.93 -9.02 -13.82
C GLU A 83 12.29 -7.89 -13.00
N SER A 84 11.09 -7.44 -13.40
CA SER A 84 10.32 -6.42 -12.71
C SER A 84 9.72 -6.88 -11.38
N PHE A 85 9.65 -8.18 -11.11
CA PHE A 85 9.11 -8.69 -9.84
C PHE A 85 10.11 -8.42 -8.71
N GLN A 86 9.93 -7.29 -7.98
CA GLN A 86 10.90 -6.77 -7.03
C GLN A 86 10.49 -6.91 -5.56
N GLY A 87 9.28 -7.36 -5.29
CA GLY A 87 8.83 -7.53 -3.92
C GLY A 87 7.37 -7.91 -3.75
N TRP A 88 7.00 -8.00 -2.48
CA TRP A 88 5.70 -8.44 -2.02
C TRP A 88 5.01 -7.36 -1.18
N TYR A 89 3.72 -7.18 -1.37
CA TYR A 89 2.91 -6.31 -0.53
C TYR A 89 1.96 -7.16 0.32
N LEU A 90 2.13 -7.10 1.64
CA LEU A 90 1.25 -7.74 2.61
C LEU A 90 -0.01 -6.88 2.71
N SER A 91 -1.08 -7.34 2.08
CA SER A 91 -2.22 -6.50 1.70
C SER A 91 -3.18 -6.14 2.83
N GLN A 92 -3.12 -6.85 3.96
CA GLN A 92 -3.96 -6.55 5.10
C GLN A 92 -3.63 -5.15 5.64
N GLU A 93 -4.61 -4.28 5.64
CA GLU A 93 -4.45 -2.92 6.14
C GLU A 93 -4.81 -2.88 7.61
N ILE A 94 -3.81 -3.02 8.46
CA ILE A 94 -4.04 -3.00 9.89
C ILE A 94 -4.19 -1.60 10.44
N SER A 95 -4.98 -1.53 11.47
CA SER A 95 -5.02 -0.43 12.41
C SER A 95 -4.45 -0.88 13.77
N ARG A 96 -4.21 0.08 14.66
CA ARG A 96 -3.77 -0.15 16.05
C ARG A 96 -4.60 -1.19 16.84
N ARG A 97 -5.85 -1.41 16.44
CA ARG A 97 -6.80 -2.30 17.13
C ARG A 97 -6.74 -3.74 16.69
N THR A 98 -6.01 -4.06 15.65
CA THR A 98 -6.00 -5.38 15.06
C THR A 98 -5.04 -6.28 15.83
N LYS A 99 -5.51 -6.87 16.93
CA LYS A 99 -4.76 -7.86 17.70
C LYS A 99 -4.32 -9.03 16.80
N ASN A 100 -3.11 -9.50 17.03
CA ASN A 100 -2.51 -10.66 16.36
C ASN A 100 -2.22 -10.50 14.86
N MET A 101 -2.40 -9.32 14.28
CA MET A 101 -2.03 -9.07 12.88
C MET A 101 -0.52 -9.15 12.66
N SER A 102 0.29 -8.81 13.66
CA SER A 102 1.74 -9.00 13.61
C SER A 102 2.11 -10.45 13.25
N ARG A 103 1.32 -11.43 13.70
CA ARG A 103 1.52 -12.84 13.33
C ARG A 103 1.35 -13.09 11.83
N ILE A 104 0.32 -12.53 11.19
CA ILE A 104 0.12 -12.66 9.74
C ILE A 104 1.32 -12.09 9.01
N TYR A 105 1.71 -10.86 9.32
CA TYR A 105 2.86 -10.22 8.68
C TYR A 105 4.16 -10.99 8.91
N ALA A 106 4.37 -11.49 10.12
CA ALA A 106 5.57 -12.24 10.45
C ALA A 106 5.67 -13.57 9.68
N GLU A 107 4.59 -14.36 9.62
CA GLU A 107 4.60 -15.66 8.97
C GLU A 107 4.59 -15.52 7.44
N VAL A 108 3.68 -14.71 6.89
CA VAL A 108 3.56 -14.49 5.45
C VAL A 108 4.80 -13.79 4.88
N GLY A 109 5.31 -12.77 5.57
CA GLY A 109 6.51 -12.05 5.12
C GLY A 109 7.77 -12.92 5.11
N ARG A 110 8.00 -13.74 6.15
CA ARG A 110 9.14 -14.68 6.17
C ARG A 110 9.04 -15.71 5.05
N HIS A 111 7.85 -16.26 4.80
CA HIS A 111 7.64 -17.22 3.73
C HIS A 111 7.90 -16.60 2.35
N ALA A 112 7.34 -15.42 2.09
CA ALA A 112 7.57 -14.68 0.85
C ALA A 112 9.06 -14.46 0.57
N LYS A 113 9.81 -14.04 1.58
CA LYS A 113 11.26 -13.85 1.48
C LYS A 113 11.99 -15.18 1.23
N ALA A 114 11.61 -16.24 1.93
CA ALA A 114 12.24 -17.55 1.78
C ALA A 114 12.07 -18.13 0.37
N VAL A 115 10.84 -18.04 -0.17
CA VAL A 115 10.51 -18.57 -1.50
C VAL A 115 11.16 -17.76 -2.62
N SER A 116 11.27 -16.44 -2.47
CA SER A 116 11.75 -15.53 -3.53
C SER A 116 13.23 -15.12 -3.39
N GLY A 117 14.01 -15.86 -2.61
CA GLY A 117 15.44 -15.55 -2.45
C GLY A 117 15.73 -14.21 -1.76
N GLY A 118 14.82 -13.74 -0.89
CA GLY A 118 15.01 -12.55 -0.08
C GLY A 118 14.43 -11.27 -0.69
N LEU A 119 13.51 -11.33 -1.65
CA LEU A 119 12.82 -10.15 -2.15
C LEU A 119 12.11 -9.41 -1.03
N LYS A 120 12.06 -8.09 -1.14
CA LYS A 120 11.52 -7.21 -0.11
C LYS A 120 10.02 -7.39 0.09
N THR A 121 9.60 -7.23 1.34
CA THR A 121 8.20 -7.21 1.75
C THR A 121 7.81 -5.82 2.23
N MET A 122 6.59 -5.39 1.94
CA MET A 122 6.07 -4.07 2.27
C MET A 122 4.72 -4.17 2.98
N ILE A 123 4.46 -3.26 3.92
CA ILE A 123 3.15 -3.00 4.51
C ILE A 123 2.77 -1.52 4.35
N SER A 124 1.46 -1.24 4.29
CA SER A 124 0.93 0.13 4.19
C SER A 124 -0.21 0.35 5.21
N PRO A 125 0.12 0.45 6.50
CA PRO A 125 -0.88 0.62 7.55
C PRO A 125 -1.39 2.06 7.65
N TYR A 126 -2.43 2.27 8.47
CA TYR A 126 -3.03 3.58 8.72
C TYR A 126 -2.32 4.36 9.83
N ILE A 127 -2.27 5.69 9.66
CA ILE A 127 -2.02 6.63 10.76
C ILE A 127 -3.37 7.05 11.32
N HIS A 128 -3.56 6.96 12.64
CA HIS A 128 -4.78 7.41 13.32
C HIS A 128 -4.67 8.88 13.74
N GLY A 129 -4.69 9.77 12.75
CA GLY A 129 -4.70 11.22 12.96
C GLY A 129 -6.09 11.78 13.25
N VAL A 130 -6.19 13.08 13.26
CA VAL A 130 -7.40 13.82 13.68
C VAL A 130 -8.66 13.51 12.81
N LYS A 131 -8.47 13.00 11.59
CA LYS A 131 -9.58 12.65 10.67
C LYS A 131 -10.05 11.19 10.82
N THR A 132 -9.52 10.42 11.75
CA THR A 132 -9.82 8.99 11.89
C THR A 132 -11.31 8.70 12.10
N ASP A 133 -11.99 9.47 12.94
CA ASP A 133 -13.42 9.31 13.22
C ASP A 133 -14.32 9.58 12.01
N GLN A 134 -13.84 10.37 11.06
CA GLN A 134 -14.56 10.68 9.80
C GLN A 134 -14.48 9.52 8.79
N VAL A 135 -13.50 8.66 8.94
CA VAL A 135 -13.18 7.57 7.99
C VAL A 135 -13.57 6.21 8.57
N MET A 136 -13.28 5.99 9.84
CA MET A 136 -13.50 4.72 10.55
C MET A 136 -14.47 4.95 11.71
N ALA A 137 -15.75 4.64 11.50
CA ALA A 137 -16.77 4.80 12.52
C ALA A 137 -16.39 4.07 13.82
N GLY A 138 -16.36 4.83 14.93
CA GLY A 138 -16.02 4.32 16.25
C GLY A 138 -14.52 4.29 16.58
N ASP A 139 -13.66 4.66 15.66
CA ASP A 139 -12.24 4.86 15.92
C ASP A 139 -11.94 6.31 16.28
N LYS A 140 -10.88 6.53 17.04
CA LYS A 140 -10.46 7.85 17.49
C LYS A 140 -9.03 8.14 17.07
N ALA A 141 -8.76 9.41 16.85
CA ALA A 141 -7.40 9.90 16.76
C ALA A 141 -6.60 9.54 18.02
N ILE A 142 -5.32 9.32 17.83
CA ILE A 142 -4.35 9.13 18.90
C ILE A 142 -3.26 10.18 18.79
N THR A 143 -2.56 10.42 19.88
CA THR A 143 -1.40 11.31 19.86
C THR A 143 -0.22 10.68 19.11
N VAL A 144 0.70 11.51 18.62
CA VAL A 144 1.95 11.05 18.00
C VAL A 144 2.74 10.12 18.94
N GLU A 145 2.72 10.38 20.25
CA GLU A 145 3.40 9.56 21.24
C GLU A 145 2.72 8.21 21.47
N GLU A 146 1.38 8.17 21.44
CA GLU A 146 0.65 6.89 21.45
C GLU A 146 0.91 6.08 20.20
N HIS A 147 0.94 6.72 19.04
CA HIS A 147 1.31 6.10 17.76
C HIS A 147 2.71 5.48 17.84
N ARG A 148 3.68 6.24 18.34
CA ARG A 148 5.06 5.75 18.57
C ARG A 148 5.08 4.49 19.42
N ARG A 149 4.42 4.53 20.58
CA ARG A 149 4.43 3.42 21.53
C ARG A 149 3.79 2.15 20.96
N GLU A 150 2.66 2.29 20.29
CA GLU A 150 1.93 1.16 19.73
C GLU A 150 2.64 0.54 18.55
N TRP A 151 3.15 1.36 17.65
CA TRP A 151 3.89 0.86 16.49
C TRP A 151 5.29 0.34 16.84
N ASP A 152 5.92 0.85 17.87
CA ASP A 152 7.17 0.27 18.39
C ASP A 152 6.97 -1.21 18.77
N ALA A 153 5.89 -1.54 19.44
CA ALA A 153 5.57 -2.92 19.80
C ALA A 153 5.26 -3.78 18.53
N ILE A 154 4.44 -3.27 17.61
CA ILE A 154 4.09 -4.01 16.38
C ILE A 154 5.33 -4.26 15.53
N LEU A 155 6.17 -3.26 15.30
CA LEU A 155 7.36 -3.37 14.47
C LEU A 155 8.41 -4.30 15.09
N SER A 156 8.50 -4.36 16.42
CA SER A 156 9.32 -5.33 17.12
C SER A 156 8.93 -6.77 16.79
N ASP A 157 7.62 -7.06 16.69
CA ASP A 157 7.12 -8.41 16.39
C ASP A 157 7.39 -8.85 14.93
N ILE A 158 7.43 -7.89 14.00
CA ILE A 158 7.56 -8.15 12.56
C ILE A 158 8.93 -7.85 11.98
N ALA A 159 9.88 -7.48 12.83
CA ALA A 159 11.26 -7.21 12.42
C ALA A 159 11.86 -8.42 11.67
N GLY A 160 12.52 -8.15 10.55
CA GLY A 160 13.08 -9.16 9.65
C GLY A 160 12.07 -9.87 8.74
N ALA A 161 10.77 -9.75 9.00
CA ALA A 161 9.72 -10.23 8.12
C ALA A 161 9.19 -9.15 7.16
N VAL A 162 9.30 -7.88 7.57
CA VAL A 162 8.91 -6.70 6.78
C VAL A 162 10.12 -5.82 6.56
N ASP A 163 10.30 -5.35 5.32
CA ASP A 163 11.45 -4.53 4.92
C ASP A 163 11.04 -3.07 4.65
N ILE A 164 9.81 -2.83 4.24
CA ILE A 164 9.34 -1.49 3.85
C ILE A 164 8.05 -1.15 4.61
N LEU A 165 8.07 0.01 5.24
CA LEU A 165 6.94 0.58 5.97
C LEU A 165 6.46 1.83 5.24
N ALA A 166 5.20 1.81 4.73
CA ALA A 166 4.62 2.90 3.93
C ALA A 166 3.26 3.32 4.49
N PHE A 167 3.25 4.07 5.58
CA PHE A 167 2.01 4.53 6.20
C PHE A 167 1.14 5.38 5.27
N GLN A 168 -0.16 5.15 5.30
CA GLN A 168 -1.19 5.91 4.60
C GLN A 168 -1.51 7.20 5.38
N ASP A 169 -1.58 8.32 4.69
CA ASP A 169 -1.79 9.65 5.29
C ASP A 169 -3.24 10.16 5.25
N GLY A 170 -4.19 9.35 4.79
CA GLY A 170 -5.57 9.80 4.54
C GLY A 170 -6.37 10.20 5.77
N GLN A 171 -5.94 9.83 6.97
CA GLN A 171 -6.63 10.14 8.23
C GLN A 171 -5.91 11.22 9.03
N VAL A 172 -4.89 11.85 8.44
CA VAL A 172 -4.04 12.85 9.10
C VAL A 172 -4.30 14.22 8.50
N ASP A 173 -4.33 15.26 9.33
CA ASP A 173 -4.38 16.62 8.81
C ASP A 173 -2.97 17.15 8.48
N TYR A 174 -2.92 18.21 7.68
CA TYR A 174 -1.66 18.77 7.15
C TYR A 174 -0.75 19.28 8.26
N ASP A 175 -1.32 19.80 9.35
CA ASP A 175 -0.57 20.39 10.48
C ASP A 175 0.12 19.33 11.33
N GLU A 176 -0.42 18.10 11.40
CA GLU A 176 0.12 17.02 12.25
C GLU A 176 0.94 15.99 11.45
N LEU A 177 0.80 15.97 10.12
CA LEU A 177 1.38 14.93 9.25
C LEU A 177 2.90 14.82 9.42
N TYR A 178 3.60 15.95 9.50
CA TYR A 178 5.06 15.97 9.64
C TYR A 178 5.53 15.19 10.87
N ASP A 179 4.89 15.38 12.02
CA ASP A 179 5.29 14.75 13.28
C ASP A 179 5.09 13.23 13.24
N TYR A 180 4.00 12.74 12.65
CA TYR A 180 3.79 11.31 12.43
C TYR A 180 4.84 10.72 11.48
N LEU A 181 5.17 11.40 10.40
CA LEU A 181 6.17 10.93 9.43
C LEU A 181 7.57 10.83 10.06
N VAL A 182 7.94 11.80 10.91
CA VAL A 182 9.22 11.74 11.67
C VAL A 182 9.26 10.50 12.55
N VAL A 183 8.17 10.24 13.30
CA VAL A 183 8.07 9.06 14.16
C VAL A 183 8.13 7.77 13.36
N ASN A 184 7.44 7.69 12.24
CA ASN A 184 7.46 6.52 11.36
C ASN A 184 8.87 6.22 10.85
N ARG A 185 9.62 7.26 10.44
CA ARG A 185 11.00 7.11 10.02
C ARG A 185 11.91 6.61 11.13
N GLU A 186 11.83 7.21 12.32
CA GLU A 186 12.64 6.80 13.47
C GLU A 186 12.37 5.36 13.89
N LEU A 187 11.11 4.93 13.86
CA LEU A 187 10.72 3.56 14.14
C LEU A 187 11.22 2.59 13.07
N ALA A 188 11.05 2.93 11.79
CA ALA A 188 11.57 2.09 10.70
C ALA A 188 13.10 1.93 10.81
N GLU A 189 13.84 3.01 11.03
CA GLU A 189 15.28 3.00 11.23
C GLU A 189 15.69 2.10 12.42
N ARG A 190 14.94 2.17 13.52
CA ARG A 190 15.19 1.34 14.72
C ARG A 190 15.13 -0.15 14.42
N TYR A 191 14.21 -0.57 13.57
CA TYR A 191 14.00 -1.99 13.23
C TYR A 191 14.63 -2.41 11.91
N GLY A 192 15.48 -1.55 11.32
CA GLY A 192 16.19 -1.85 10.07
C GLY A 192 15.29 -1.91 8.84
N MET A 193 14.17 -1.21 8.86
CA MET A 193 13.22 -1.12 7.75
C MET A 193 13.44 0.16 6.94
N GLU A 194 13.09 0.13 5.66
CA GLU A 194 12.94 1.36 4.87
C GLU A 194 11.64 2.06 5.22
N CYS A 195 11.69 3.37 5.41
CA CYS A 195 10.50 4.18 5.58
C CYS A 195 10.13 4.87 4.27
N TRP A 196 9.00 4.48 3.73
CA TRP A 196 8.30 5.16 2.65
C TRP A 196 7.05 5.82 3.22
N THR A 197 6.36 6.63 2.42
CA THR A 197 5.02 7.14 2.78
C THR A 197 4.05 6.93 1.63
N ASN A 198 2.80 6.61 1.97
CA ASN A 198 1.71 6.50 1.01
C ASN A 198 0.88 7.79 1.06
N VAL A 199 1.13 8.64 0.07
CA VAL A 199 0.45 9.93 -0.09
C VAL A 199 -0.82 9.71 -0.91
N GLU A 200 -1.98 9.78 -0.27
CA GLU A 200 -3.25 9.67 -0.99
C GLU A 200 -3.44 10.84 -1.95
N SER A 201 -3.68 10.52 -3.23
CA SER A 201 -3.92 11.49 -4.30
C SER A 201 -5.39 11.83 -4.51
N PHE A 202 -6.24 11.47 -3.56
CA PHE A 202 -7.66 11.84 -3.50
C PHE A 202 -7.94 12.67 -2.24
N ASP A 203 -9.09 13.37 -2.27
CA ASP A 203 -9.51 14.24 -1.16
C ASP A 203 -10.67 13.60 -0.38
N ARG A 204 -10.59 13.63 0.95
CA ARG A 204 -11.64 13.19 1.86
C ARG A 204 -12.46 14.35 2.43
N ASP A 205 -11.97 15.58 2.30
CA ASP A 205 -12.57 16.79 2.87
C ASP A 205 -13.67 17.40 1.95
N MET A 206 -13.86 16.83 0.77
CA MET A 206 -14.84 17.30 -0.19
C MET A 206 -16.24 16.75 0.13
N PRO A 207 -17.32 17.47 -0.21
CA PRO A 207 -18.68 16.97 -0.08
C PRO A 207 -18.91 15.64 -0.82
N ILE A 208 -18.22 15.45 -1.95
CA ILE A 208 -18.12 14.18 -2.67
C ILE A 208 -16.77 13.60 -2.36
N ARG A 209 -16.75 12.48 -1.62
CA ARG A 209 -15.53 11.80 -1.23
C ARG A 209 -14.83 11.16 -2.43
N PHE A 210 -13.52 10.98 -2.33
CA PHE A 210 -12.69 10.31 -3.32
C PHE A 210 -12.70 10.99 -4.70
N LEU A 211 -12.57 12.32 -4.71
CA LEU A 211 -12.20 13.06 -5.90
C LEU A 211 -10.68 13.30 -5.91
N PRO A 212 -10.07 13.50 -7.10
CA PRO A 212 -8.67 13.90 -7.19
C PRO A 212 -8.36 15.09 -6.27
N ILE A 213 -7.29 14.98 -5.50
CA ILE A 213 -6.87 16.02 -4.55
C ILE A 213 -6.47 17.30 -5.31
N LYS A 214 -6.67 18.46 -4.71
CA LYS A 214 -6.12 19.72 -5.24
C LYS A 214 -4.59 19.70 -5.15
N TRP A 215 -3.94 20.25 -6.18
CA TRP A 215 -2.48 20.31 -6.24
C TRP A 215 -1.85 20.92 -4.98
N GLU A 216 -2.40 22.01 -4.50
CA GLU A 216 -1.92 22.71 -3.32
C GLU A 216 -1.92 21.86 -2.07
N LYS A 217 -2.94 21.03 -1.90
CA LYS A 217 -3.04 20.03 -0.80
C LYS A 217 -2.03 18.90 -0.98
N LEU A 218 -1.89 18.36 -2.21
CA LEU A 218 -0.89 17.33 -2.50
C LEU A 218 0.51 17.84 -2.22
N LEU A 219 0.80 19.09 -2.59
CA LEU A 219 2.10 19.71 -2.36
C LEU A 219 2.44 19.85 -0.87
N LEU A 220 1.45 20.15 -0.01
CA LEU A 220 1.64 20.15 1.46
C LEU A 220 2.07 18.79 1.98
N LYS A 221 1.43 17.72 1.51
CA LYS A 221 1.79 16.34 1.87
C LYS A 221 3.19 15.95 1.39
N LEU A 222 3.51 16.27 0.13
CA LEU A 222 4.84 16.01 -0.44
C LEU A 222 5.94 16.82 0.26
N ASP A 223 5.66 18.06 0.66
CA ASP A 223 6.61 18.87 1.43
C ASP A 223 6.82 18.29 2.85
N ALA A 224 5.75 17.87 3.53
CA ALA A 224 5.86 17.19 4.82
C ALA A 224 6.72 15.92 4.71
N ALA A 225 6.48 15.10 3.68
CA ALA A 225 7.28 13.90 3.42
C ALA A 225 8.76 14.23 3.17
N ARG A 226 9.05 15.21 2.32
CA ARG A 226 10.41 15.68 2.04
C ARG A 226 11.12 16.19 3.30
N ARG A 227 10.45 17.01 4.11
CA ARG A 227 10.99 17.57 5.37
C ARG A 227 11.25 16.47 6.40
N ALA A 228 10.38 15.46 6.48
CA ALA A 228 10.56 14.30 7.34
C ALA A 228 11.68 13.35 6.86
N GLY A 229 12.27 13.60 5.69
CA GLY A 229 13.37 12.79 5.14
C GLY A 229 12.91 11.52 4.43
N MET A 230 11.65 11.43 3.99
CA MET A 230 11.16 10.30 3.20
C MET A 230 11.87 10.27 1.83
N ARG A 231 12.49 9.14 1.52
CA ARG A 231 13.21 8.95 0.23
C ARG A 231 12.28 8.48 -0.87
N ASN A 232 11.28 7.68 -0.52
CA ASN A 232 10.32 7.12 -1.46
C ASN A 232 8.90 7.50 -1.05
N VAL A 233 8.12 7.86 -2.06
CA VAL A 233 6.71 8.19 -1.93
C VAL A 233 5.94 7.31 -2.90
N ILE A 234 4.96 6.59 -2.39
CA ILE A 234 3.95 5.92 -3.21
C ILE A 234 2.64 6.68 -3.10
N THR A 235 1.74 6.47 -4.03
CA THR A 235 0.42 7.11 -4.00
C THR A 235 -0.69 6.11 -4.22
N PHE A 236 -1.78 6.29 -3.54
CA PHE A 236 -3.06 5.69 -3.86
C PHE A 236 -3.96 6.76 -4.46
N GLU A 237 -4.22 6.76 -5.72
CA GLU A 237 -3.51 5.96 -6.72
C GLU A 237 -3.50 6.71 -8.06
N PHE A 238 -2.59 6.38 -8.91
CA PHE A 238 -2.36 7.15 -10.13
C PHE A 238 -3.51 7.05 -11.13
N SER A 239 -4.03 5.83 -11.39
CA SER A 239 -4.93 5.58 -12.52
C SER A 239 -6.25 6.35 -12.43
N HIS A 240 -6.84 6.49 -11.23
CA HIS A 240 -8.08 7.26 -11.04
C HIS A 240 -7.84 8.73 -10.72
N PHE A 241 -6.83 9.04 -9.88
CA PHE A 241 -6.74 10.36 -9.26
C PHE A 241 -5.66 11.27 -9.85
N MET A 242 -4.72 10.71 -10.62
CA MET A 242 -3.66 11.51 -11.26
C MET A 242 -3.49 11.25 -12.77
N SER A 243 -4.05 10.20 -13.32
CA SER A 243 -3.87 9.89 -14.73
C SER A 243 -4.60 10.89 -15.62
N PRO A 244 -3.96 11.38 -16.71
CA PRO A 244 -4.65 12.19 -17.71
C PRO A 244 -5.73 11.39 -18.48
N ASN A 245 -5.72 10.06 -18.37
CA ASN A 245 -6.71 9.15 -18.97
C ASN A 245 -7.82 8.74 -17.99
N SER A 246 -7.83 9.32 -16.79
CA SER A 246 -8.87 9.04 -15.79
C SER A 246 -10.26 9.51 -16.24
N ALA A 247 -11.30 8.85 -15.72
CA ALA A 247 -12.67 9.33 -15.84
C ALA A 247 -12.91 10.65 -15.07
N TYR A 248 -12.02 11.02 -14.17
CA TYR A 248 -12.07 12.31 -13.45
C TYR A 248 -11.25 13.39 -14.20
N PRO A 249 -11.89 14.40 -14.80
CA PRO A 249 -11.16 15.47 -15.49
C PRO A 249 -10.11 16.18 -14.61
N GLN A 250 -10.37 16.27 -13.31
CA GLN A 250 -9.45 16.87 -12.34
C GLN A 250 -8.12 16.12 -12.22
N ALA A 251 -8.09 14.81 -12.50
CA ALA A 251 -6.89 14.00 -12.46
C ALA A 251 -5.85 14.46 -13.50
N GLY A 252 -6.30 14.79 -14.71
CA GLY A 252 -5.45 15.35 -15.75
C GLY A 252 -4.85 16.69 -15.34
N HIS A 253 -5.62 17.57 -14.70
CA HIS A 253 -5.10 18.84 -14.18
C HIS A 253 -4.10 18.63 -13.06
N LEU A 254 -4.33 17.65 -12.18
CA LEU A 254 -3.38 17.31 -11.13
C LEU A 254 -2.06 16.80 -11.73
N TYR A 255 -2.13 15.96 -12.76
CA TYR A 255 -0.96 15.46 -13.50
C TYR A 255 -0.17 16.60 -14.17
N ASP A 256 -0.87 17.53 -14.84
CA ASP A 256 -0.24 18.70 -15.44
C ASP A 256 0.55 19.53 -14.42
N ARG A 257 -0.05 19.82 -13.27
CA ARG A 257 0.58 20.57 -12.18
C ARG A 257 1.78 19.83 -11.59
N TYR A 258 1.66 18.51 -11.42
CA TYR A 258 2.76 17.66 -10.97
C TYR A 258 3.95 17.71 -11.94
N CYS A 259 3.70 17.53 -13.24
CA CYS A 259 4.74 17.61 -14.27
C CYS A 259 5.41 18.98 -14.30
N ASP A 260 4.63 20.08 -14.23
CA ASP A 260 5.17 21.43 -14.21
C ASP A 260 6.10 21.68 -13.01
N TYR A 261 5.69 21.25 -11.84
CA TYR A 261 6.44 21.44 -10.61
C TYR A 261 7.77 20.68 -10.61
N PHE A 262 7.72 19.39 -10.99
CA PHE A 262 8.90 18.53 -11.02
C PHE A 262 9.71 18.62 -12.30
N LYS A 263 9.31 19.47 -13.27
CA LYS A 263 9.96 19.62 -14.59
C LYS A 263 10.03 18.31 -15.38
N ILE A 264 8.96 17.52 -15.29
CA ILE A 264 8.80 16.27 -16.04
C ILE A 264 8.12 16.59 -17.36
N ASP A 265 8.60 15.98 -18.44
CA ASP A 265 7.92 16.08 -19.74
C ASP A 265 6.52 15.46 -19.67
N ASN A 266 5.52 16.21 -20.16
CA ASN A 266 4.13 15.75 -20.16
C ASN A 266 3.67 15.46 -21.59
N PRO A 267 3.75 14.20 -22.04
CA PRO A 267 3.39 13.83 -23.40
C PRO A 267 1.88 13.95 -23.69
N TYR A 268 1.06 14.07 -22.66
CA TYR A 268 -0.40 14.15 -22.79
C TYR A 268 -0.93 15.59 -22.83
N ARG A 269 -0.09 16.58 -22.56
CA ARG A 269 -0.51 17.99 -22.63
C ARG A 269 -0.89 18.35 -24.06
N LYS A 270 -2.16 18.60 -24.31
CA LYS A 270 -2.61 19.17 -25.58
C LYS A 270 -1.98 20.57 -25.72
N ARG A 271 -1.18 20.74 -26.76
CA ARG A 271 -0.62 22.03 -27.15
C ARG A 271 -1.71 22.94 -27.68
#